data_98b1ca55c66a654debee6ee85bffc1c4
#
_entry.id   98b1ca55c66a654debee6ee85bffc1c4
#
_cell.length_a   1.000
_cell.length_b   1.000
_cell.length_c   1.000
_cell.angle_alpha   90.00
_cell.angle_beta   90.00
_cell.angle_gamma   90.00
#
_symmetry.space_group_name_H-M   'P 1'
#
loop_
_entity.id
_entity.type
_entity.pdbx_description
1 polymer ?
#
loop_
_entity_poly.entity_id
_entity_poly.type
_entity_poly.pdbx_seq_one_letter_code
_entity_poly.pdbx_strand_id
1 'polypeptide(L)'
;MIGAATNRHAVEAPPAVTTQVVTGAAEFAALEREWNDAVMRAEARHPFLRHEWFRTWWECFGAGRQLHIVVARRGSVVIAIAPLMLEQVQMYSLPVRRLDVLQNDHTPRADWIIAGPPQEAYSGIWKALQDSSDRWDVLQLSRLADDSPTLAAMSDLTHLGGYATGTWRGDVSPYLTLNGTWDSYHASLPAKFRSNLRNRLGRLAKLGEARLDRTALGGCGCSGCHGRSPLSLVGSLRIVSPPTTFRAIRFGVRRLPR
;
A
#
# COMPACT_ATOMS: atom_id res chain seq x y z
N MET A 1 -59.20 3.17 -26.51
CA MET A 1 -58.25 3.83 -25.54
C MET A 1 -57.43 2.75 -24.90
N ILE A 2 -56.16 2.61 -25.35
CA ILE A 2 -55.24 1.62 -24.81
C ILE A 2 -54.28 2.42 -23.92
N GLY A 3 -54.40 2.25 -22.58
CA GLY A 3 -53.50 2.87 -21.64
C GLY A 3 -52.15 2.17 -21.63
N ALA A 4 -51.10 2.85 -22.07
CA ALA A 4 -49.74 2.39 -21.92
C ALA A 4 -49.30 2.51 -20.44
N ALA A 5 -49.15 1.38 -19.77
CA ALA A 5 -48.55 1.31 -18.46
C ALA A 5 -47.03 1.55 -18.59
N THR A 6 -46.58 2.74 -18.22
CA THR A 6 -45.15 3.09 -18.15
C THR A 6 -44.55 2.39 -16.93
N ASN A 7 -43.90 1.26 -17.15
CA ASN A 7 -43.15 0.55 -16.12
C ASN A 7 -41.87 1.35 -15.83
N ARG A 8 -41.93 2.24 -14.85
CA ARG A 8 -40.73 2.89 -14.30
C ARG A 8 -40.00 1.85 -13.47
N HIS A 9 -39.00 1.21 -14.02
CA HIS A 9 -37.99 0.52 -13.20
C HIS A 9 -37.39 1.57 -12.26
N ALA A 10 -37.73 1.48 -10.98
CA ALA A 10 -37.02 2.22 -9.94
C ALA A 10 -35.57 1.73 -9.98
N VAL A 11 -34.65 2.58 -10.40
CA VAL A 11 -33.20 2.31 -10.28
C VAL A 11 -32.94 2.33 -8.78
N GLU A 12 -32.75 1.15 -8.21
CA GLU A 12 -32.38 1.00 -6.81
C GLU A 12 -31.07 1.74 -6.55
N ALA A 13 -31.07 2.65 -5.60
CA ALA A 13 -29.86 3.40 -5.26
C ALA A 13 -28.74 2.43 -4.88
N PRO A 14 -27.51 2.65 -5.35
CA PRO A 14 -26.39 1.76 -5.03
C PRO A 14 -26.23 1.67 -3.51
N PRO A 15 -25.92 0.47 -2.96
CA PRO A 15 -25.81 0.27 -1.52
C PRO A 15 -24.72 1.20 -0.95
N ALA A 16 -25.03 1.76 0.23
CA ALA A 16 -24.12 2.66 0.93
C ALA A 16 -22.79 1.97 1.27
N VAL A 17 -21.72 2.75 1.30
CA VAL A 17 -20.39 2.26 1.72
C VAL A 17 -20.41 2.09 3.24
N THR A 18 -20.03 0.90 3.69
CA THR A 18 -19.83 0.57 5.10
C THR A 18 -18.34 0.32 5.37
N THR A 19 -17.88 0.60 6.57
CA THR A 19 -16.50 0.38 6.97
C THR A 19 -16.42 -0.44 8.24
N GLN A 20 -15.40 -1.28 8.31
CA GLN A 20 -15.06 -2.10 9.47
C GLN A 20 -13.59 -1.90 9.81
N VAL A 21 -13.26 -1.74 11.09
CA VAL A 21 -11.89 -1.76 11.57
C VAL A 21 -11.63 -3.13 12.19
N VAL A 22 -10.71 -3.88 11.60
CA VAL A 22 -10.29 -5.20 12.05
C VAL A 22 -9.04 -5.06 12.93
N THR A 23 -9.16 -5.51 14.17
CA THR A 23 -8.11 -5.45 15.19
C THR A 23 -7.67 -6.82 15.68
N GLY A 24 -8.46 -7.87 15.41
CA GLY A 24 -8.19 -9.24 15.82
C GLY A 24 -7.42 -10.03 14.77
N ALA A 25 -6.45 -10.83 15.18
CA ALA A 25 -5.67 -11.67 14.26
C ALA A 25 -6.54 -12.76 13.58
N ALA A 26 -7.53 -13.30 14.27
CA ALA A 26 -8.46 -14.27 13.69
C ALA A 26 -9.35 -13.65 12.61
N GLU A 27 -9.87 -12.43 12.86
CA GLU A 27 -10.66 -11.68 11.87
C GLU A 27 -9.79 -11.32 10.66
N PHE A 28 -8.55 -10.90 10.89
CA PHE A 28 -7.60 -10.63 9.82
C PHE A 28 -7.36 -11.89 8.97
N ALA A 29 -7.09 -13.04 9.60
CA ALA A 29 -6.90 -14.29 8.87
C ALA A 29 -8.13 -14.68 8.03
N ALA A 30 -9.34 -14.44 8.53
CA ALA A 30 -10.57 -14.73 7.82
C ALA A 30 -10.78 -13.87 6.55
N LEU A 31 -10.11 -12.73 6.43
CA LEU A 31 -10.18 -11.86 5.25
C LEU A 31 -9.44 -12.36 4.03
N GLU A 32 -8.65 -13.44 4.10
CA GLU A 32 -7.72 -13.89 3.06
C GLU A 32 -8.36 -13.91 1.66
N ARG A 33 -9.53 -14.53 1.52
CA ARG A 33 -10.22 -14.65 0.24
C ARG A 33 -10.68 -13.29 -0.29
N GLU A 34 -11.45 -12.53 0.51
CA GLU A 34 -11.98 -11.24 0.11
C GLU A 34 -10.85 -10.24 -0.19
N TRP A 35 -9.77 -10.28 0.58
CA TRP A 35 -8.59 -9.46 0.40
C TRP A 35 -7.92 -9.73 -0.95
N ASN A 36 -7.63 -10.99 -1.23
CA ASN A 36 -6.98 -11.39 -2.48
C ASN A 36 -7.87 -11.12 -3.69
N ASP A 37 -9.18 -11.30 -3.57
CA ASP A 37 -10.15 -10.90 -4.59
C ASP A 37 -10.14 -9.37 -4.82
N ALA A 38 -10.01 -8.56 -3.76
CA ALA A 38 -9.84 -7.11 -3.90
C ALA A 38 -8.52 -6.75 -4.58
N VAL A 39 -7.40 -7.38 -4.22
CA VAL A 39 -6.10 -7.17 -4.88
C VAL A 39 -6.18 -7.49 -6.39
N MET A 40 -6.92 -8.53 -6.76
CA MET A 40 -7.08 -8.89 -8.19
C MET A 40 -7.90 -7.86 -8.98
N ARG A 41 -8.82 -7.15 -8.33
CA ARG A 41 -9.60 -6.07 -8.96
C ARG A 41 -8.90 -4.72 -8.91
N ALA A 42 -7.97 -4.52 -7.97
CA ALA A 42 -7.22 -3.28 -7.83
C ALA A 42 -6.32 -3.03 -9.04
N GLU A 43 -6.07 -1.77 -9.37
CA GLU A 43 -5.14 -1.38 -10.43
C GLU A 43 -3.70 -1.71 -10.05
N ALA A 44 -3.28 -1.36 -8.83
CA ALA A 44 -1.97 -1.70 -8.30
C ALA A 44 -1.94 -3.17 -7.86
N ARG A 45 -1.22 -4.01 -8.62
CA ARG A 45 -1.11 -5.45 -8.37
C ARG A 45 0.36 -5.82 -8.21
N HIS A 46 0.78 -6.04 -6.98
CA HIS A 46 2.12 -6.56 -6.69
C HIS A 46 2.06 -7.50 -5.48
N PRO A 47 3.04 -8.40 -5.30
CA PRO A 47 3.00 -9.45 -4.27
C PRO A 47 2.91 -8.90 -2.86
N PHE A 48 3.44 -7.70 -2.60
CA PHE A 48 3.41 -7.06 -1.29
C PHE A 48 2.02 -6.54 -0.87
N LEU A 49 1.00 -6.59 -1.75
CA LEU A 49 -0.40 -6.30 -1.42
C LEU A 49 -1.21 -7.56 -1.12
N ARG A 50 -0.67 -8.73 -1.32
CA ARG A 50 -1.34 -10.00 -1.05
C ARG A 50 -1.55 -10.22 0.45
N HIS A 51 -2.66 -10.86 0.82
CA HIS A 51 -2.97 -11.17 2.22
C HIS A 51 -1.86 -12.00 2.89
N GLU A 52 -1.32 -12.98 2.17
CA GLU A 52 -0.28 -13.87 2.65
C GLU A 52 0.99 -13.12 3.04
N TRP A 53 1.31 -12.04 2.30
CA TRP A 53 2.42 -11.15 2.66
C TRP A 53 2.18 -10.46 3.99
N PHE A 54 1.03 -9.80 4.15
CA PHE A 54 0.70 -9.07 5.37
C PHE A 54 0.51 -9.98 6.57
N ARG A 55 -0.07 -11.19 6.37
CA ARG A 55 -0.18 -12.18 7.43
C ARG A 55 1.18 -12.64 7.92
N THR A 56 2.07 -13.05 7.02
CA THR A 56 3.44 -13.47 7.38
C THR A 56 4.20 -12.32 8.03
N TRP A 57 4.05 -11.11 7.49
CA TRP A 57 4.65 -9.93 8.11
C TRP A 57 4.15 -9.72 9.54
N TRP A 58 2.85 -9.84 9.77
CA TRP A 58 2.26 -9.69 11.10
C TRP A 58 2.74 -10.76 12.08
N GLU A 59 2.79 -12.01 11.65
CA GLU A 59 3.29 -13.13 12.46
C GLU A 59 4.75 -12.94 12.88
N CYS A 60 5.57 -12.36 11.99
CA CYS A 60 7.00 -12.15 12.26
C CYS A 60 7.31 -10.84 13.01
N PHE A 61 6.56 -9.78 12.77
CA PHE A 61 6.92 -8.42 13.19
C PHE A 61 5.81 -7.69 13.98
N GLY A 62 4.65 -8.29 14.17
CA GLY A 62 3.50 -7.66 14.83
C GLY A 62 3.63 -7.53 16.35
N ALA A 63 4.62 -8.17 16.98
CA ALA A 63 4.79 -8.11 18.43
C ALA A 63 4.91 -6.66 18.95
N GLY A 64 4.13 -6.32 19.99
CA GLY A 64 4.08 -4.97 20.55
C GLY A 64 3.28 -3.96 19.76
N ARG A 65 2.60 -4.36 18.67
CA ARG A 65 1.75 -3.54 17.82
C ARG A 65 0.30 -4.02 17.87
N GLN A 66 -0.62 -3.20 17.38
CA GLN A 66 -2.03 -3.56 17.27
C GLN A 66 -2.48 -3.45 15.80
N LEU A 67 -3.23 -4.44 15.33
CA LEU A 67 -3.87 -4.36 14.02
C LEU A 67 -4.89 -3.22 14.00
N HIS A 68 -4.92 -2.50 12.89
CA HIS A 68 -5.91 -1.46 12.62
C HIS A 68 -6.25 -1.46 11.12
N ILE A 69 -6.73 -2.59 10.63
CA ILE A 69 -7.02 -2.77 9.21
C ILE A 69 -8.41 -2.20 8.93
N VAL A 70 -8.47 -1.20 8.06
CA VAL A 70 -9.77 -0.63 7.63
C VAL A 70 -10.22 -1.33 6.36
N VAL A 71 -11.40 -1.91 6.39
CA VAL A 71 -12.04 -2.55 5.23
C VAL A 71 -13.30 -1.78 4.87
N ALA A 72 -13.37 -1.24 3.66
CA ALA A 72 -14.55 -0.58 3.13
C ALA A 72 -15.28 -1.52 2.16
N ARG A 73 -16.61 -1.63 2.32
CA ARG A 73 -17.46 -2.46 1.50
C ARG A 73 -18.64 -1.66 0.92
N ARG A 74 -19.04 -2.05 -0.28
CA ARG A 74 -20.34 -1.67 -0.85
C ARG A 74 -21.21 -2.93 -0.94
N GLY A 75 -22.23 -3.02 -0.07
CA GLY A 75 -22.93 -4.28 0.16
C GLY A 75 -21.96 -5.35 0.66
N SER A 76 -21.88 -6.49 -0.02
CA SER A 76 -20.96 -7.59 0.31
C SER A 76 -19.57 -7.46 -0.36
N VAL A 77 -19.36 -6.48 -1.24
CA VAL A 77 -18.13 -6.39 -2.02
C VAL A 77 -17.13 -5.45 -1.35
N VAL A 78 -15.93 -5.93 -1.08
CA VAL A 78 -14.80 -5.11 -0.61
C VAL A 78 -14.37 -4.17 -1.72
N ILE A 79 -14.44 -2.86 -1.47
CA ILE A 79 -14.02 -1.81 -2.41
C ILE A 79 -12.68 -1.17 -2.04
N ALA A 80 -12.27 -1.27 -0.78
CA ALA A 80 -10.95 -0.81 -0.36
C ALA A 80 -10.48 -1.48 0.93
N ILE A 81 -9.15 -1.58 1.08
CA ILE A 81 -8.50 -2.06 2.30
C ILE A 81 -7.29 -1.16 2.60
N ALA A 82 -7.23 -0.62 3.82
CA ALA A 82 -6.04 0.04 4.34
C ALA A 82 -5.38 -0.87 5.40
N PRO A 83 -4.26 -1.52 5.09
CA PRO A 83 -3.57 -2.46 5.97
C PRO A 83 -2.72 -1.71 6.99
N LEU A 84 -3.33 -1.19 8.03
CA LEU A 84 -2.68 -0.36 9.02
C LEU A 84 -2.41 -1.13 10.32
N MET A 85 -1.44 -0.64 11.06
CA MET A 85 -1.14 -1.02 12.45
C MET A 85 -0.99 0.22 13.31
N LEU A 86 -1.32 0.08 14.58
CA LEU A 86 -1.11 1.10 15.60
C LEU A 86 0.10 0.70 16.45
N GLU A 87 1.01 1.62 16.63
CA GLU A 87 2.19 1.42 17.49
C GLU A 87 2.50 2.69 18.31
N GLN A 88 3.14 2.51 19.45
CA GLN A 88 3.67 3.63 20.23
C GLN A 88 5.11 3.89 19.83
N VAL A 89 5.41 5.11 19.42
CA VAL A 89 6.75 5.54 19.01
C VAL A 89 7.14 6.84 19.70
N GLN A 90 8.45 7.08 19.80
CA GLN A 90 8.96 8.37 20.24
C GLN A 90 9.17 9.27 19.03
N MET A 91 8.52 10.43 19.01
CA MET A 91 8.72 11.45 17.99
C MET A 91 9.10 12.76 18.68
N TYR A 92 10.32 13.25 18.41
CA TYR A 92 10.86 14.46 19.05
C TYR A 92 10.77 14.42 20.59
N SER A 93 11.06 13.25 21.17
CA SER A 93 10.98 12.97 22.64
C SER A 93 9.55 12.94 23.21
N LEU A 94 8.53 12.97 22.36
CA LEU A 94 7.14 12.80 22.79
C LEU A 94 6.64 11.41 22.42
N PRO A 95 5.97 10.70 23.33
CA PRO A 95 5.30 9.46 22.98
C PRO A 95 4.08 9.75 22.11
N VAL A 96 3.98 9.12 20.95
CA VAL A 96 2.86 9.28 20.04
C VAL A 96 2.33 7.92 19.60
N ARG A 97 1.04 7.85 19.41
CA ARG A 97 0.35 6.69 18.83
C ARG A 97 0.32 6.88 17.32
N ARG A 98 1.12 6.08 16.63
CA ARG A 98 1.26 6.15 15.19
C ARG A 98 0.49 5.05 14.49
N LEU A 99 -0.38 5.41 13.56
CA LEU A 99 -0.87 4.51 12.52
C LEU A 99 0.13 4.51 11.37
N ASP A 100 0.56 3.33 10.95
CA ASP A 100 1.40 3.14 9.76
C ASP A 100 0.92 1.90 9.01
N VAL A 101 1.29 1.78 7.74
CA VAL A 101 1.05 0.56 6.97
C VAL A 101 1.83 -0.60 7.61
N LEU A 102 1.31 -1.83 7.52
CA LEU A 102 2.04 -3.03 7.93
C LEU A 102 3.27 -3.21 7.03
N GLN A 103 4.38 -2.61 7.40
CA GLN A 103 5.59 -2.57 6.59
C GLN A 103 6.86 -2.44 7.46
N ASN A 104 7.99 -2.80 6.90
CA ASN A 104 9.33 -2.54 7.40
C ASN A 104 10.32 -2.56 6.22
N ASP A 105 11.63 -2.65 6.49
CA ASP A 105 12.65 -2.68 5.44
C ASP A 105 12.57 -3.87 4.49
N HIS A 106 11.80 -4.91 4.83
CA HIS A 106 11.53 -6.05 3.95
C HIS A 106 10.35 -5.80 2.99
N THR A 107 9.60 -4.70 3.18
CA THR A 107 8.46 -4.33 2.33
C THR A 107 8.86 -3.15 1.45
N PRO A 108 9.37 -3.38 0.24
CA PRO A 108 9.90 -2.30 -0.61
C PRO A 108 8.81 -1.35 -1.13
N ARG A 109 7.58 -1.80 -1.21
CA ARG A 109 6.41 -1.02 -1.63
C ARG A 109 5.22 -1.38 -0.77
N ALA A 110 4.54 -0.36 -0.25
CA ALA A 110 3.29 -0.51 0.46
C ALA A 110 2.26 0.46 -0.15
N ASP A 111 1.00 0.08 -0.16
CA ASP A 111 -0.10 0.94 -0.59
C ASP A 111 -1.41 0.44 0.01
N TRP A 112 -2.46 1.24 -0.13
CA TRP A 112 -3.82 0.77 0.10
C TRP A 112 -4.34 0.01 -1.11
N ILE A 113 -5.21 -0.94 -0.87
CA ILE A 113 -5.84 -1.73 -1.92
C ILE A 113 -7.14 -1.04 -2.29
N ILE A 114 -7.21 -0.46 -3.48
CA ILE A 114 -8.39 0.24 -4.00
C ILE A 114 -8.97 -0.61 -5.13
N ALA A 115 -10.10 -1.24 -4.85
CA ALA A 115 -10.74 -2.23 -5.73
C ALA A 115 -12.13 -1.79 -6.24
N GLY A 116 -12.56 -0.60 -5.86
CA GLY A 116 -13.82 0.03 -6.25
C GLY A 116 -13.61 1.48 -6.70
N PRO A 117 -14.70 2.27 -6.83
CA PRO A 117 -14.61 3.67 -7.21
C PRO A 117 -13.71 4.43 -6.24
N PRO A 118 -12.62 5.07 -6.74
CA PRO A 118 -11.57 5.62 -5.87
C PRO A 118 -12.09 6.63 -4.85
N GLN A 119 -12.96 7.54 -5.26
CA GLN A 119 -13.46 8.57 -4.37
C GLN A 119 -14.24 8.01 -3.18
N GLU A 120 -15.10 7.01 -3.41
CA GLU A 120 -15.85 6.35 -2.34
C GLU A 120 -14.95 5.51 -1.44
N ALA A 121 -13.99 4.81 -2.06
CA ALA A 121 -13.02 3.97 -1.38
C ALA A 121 -12.16 4.80 -0.40
N TYR A 122 -11.56 5.89 -0.86
CA TYR A 122 -10.75 6.76 -0.02
C TYR A 122 -11.57 7.50 1.03
N SER A 123 -12.75 8.03 0.66
CA SER A 123 -13.64 8.70 1.61
C SER A 123 -14.11 7.75 2.71
N GLY A 124 -14.42 6.50 2.37
CA GLY A 124 -14.81 5.48 3.34
C GLY A 124 -13.70 5.17 4.33
N ILE A 125 -12.47 4.91 3.83
CA ILE A 125 -11.31 4.70 4.72
C ILE A 125 -11.05 5.93 5.59
N TRP A 126 -11.05 7.12 4.99
CA TRP A 126 -10.79 8.36 5.71
C TRP A 126 -11.80 8.60 6.83
N LYS A 127 -13.09 8.38 6.55
CA LYS A 127 -14.13 8.47 7.57
C LYS A 127 -13.89 7.51 8.73
N ALA A 128 -13.53 6.26 8.47
CA ALA A 128 -13.24 5.28 9.53
C ALA A 128 -12.02 5.68 10.37
N LEU A 129 -11.00 6.30 9.75
CA LEU A 129 -9.84 6.85 10.46
C LEU A 129 -10.22 8.04 11.33
N GLN A 130 -11.11 8.93 10.85
CA GLN A 130 -11.62 10.04 11.63
C GLN A 130 -12.49 9.56 12.79
N ASP A 131 -13.37 8.59 12.58
CA ASP A 131 -14.23 7.99 13.61
C ASP A 131 -13.41 7.31 14.73
N SER A 132 -12.15 6.92 14.45
CA SER A 132 -11.19 6.35 15.41
C SER A 132 -10.06 7.32 15.81
N SER A 133 -10.23 8.62 15.60
CA SER A 133 -9.18 9.63 15.83
C SER A 133 -8.75 9.77 17.29
N ASP A 134 -9.53 9.30 18.23
CA ASP A 134 -9.18 9.19 19.65
C ASP A 134 -8.09 8.14 19.94
N ARG A 135 -7.83 7.24 19.01
CA ARG A 135 -6.86 6.14 19.15
C ARG A 135 -5.48 6.45 18.61
N TRP A 136 -5.33 7.41 17.73
CA TRP A 136 -4.06 7.71 17.08
C TRP A 136 -3.76 9.22 17.05
N ASP A 137 -2.50 9.57 17.04
CA ASP A 137 -2.03 10.95 17.00
C ASP A 137 -1.43 11.30 15.64
N VAL A 138 -0.85 10.32 14.95
CA VAL A 138 -0.19 10.49 13.66
C VAL A 138 -0.55 9.34 12.74
N LEU A 139 -1.01 9.65 11.52
CA LEU A 139 -1.06 8.70 10.42
C LEU A 139 0.17 8.91 9.53
N GLN A 140 0.99 7.89 9.40
CA GLN A 140 2.17 7.87 8.56
C GLN A 140 1.99 6.79 7.50
N LEU A 141 2.02 7.18 6.23
CA LEU A 141 1.96 6.24 5.12
C LEU A 141 3.36 6.15 4.50
N SER A 142 4.09 5.13 4.92
CA SER A 142 5.46 4.92 4.48
C SER A 142 5.52 4.01 3.26
N ARG A 143 6.56 4.18 2.42
CA ARG A 143 6.85 3.35 1.24
C ARG A 143 5.78 3.36 0.16
N LEU A 144 5.00 4.43 0.09
CA LEU A 144 4.14 4.70 -1.07
C LEU A 144 5.02 5.04 -2.28
N ALA A 145 4.61 4.55 -3.43
CA ALA A 145 5.21 5.02 -4.69
C ALA A 145 4.85 6.50 -4.91
N ASP A 146 5.75 7.24 -5.56
CA ASP A 146 5.51 8.67 -5.85
C ASP A 146 4.35 8.90 -6.84
N ASP A 147 4.02 7.89 -7.62
CA ASP A 147 2.86 7.83 -8.52
C ASP A 147 1.62 7.16 -7.87
N SER A 148 1.64 6.88 -6.56
CA SER A 148 0.52 6.26 -5.88
C SER A 148 -0.69 7.19 -5.81
N PRO A 149 -1.87 6.75 -6.28
CA PRO A 149 -3.10 7.51 -6.12
C PRO A 149 -3.46 7.79 -4.66
N THR A 150 -3.03 6.93 -3.73
CA THR A 150 -3.25 7.11 -2.29
C THR A 150 -2.59 8.38 -1.77
N LEU A 151 -1.40 8.73 -2.28
CA LEU A 151 -0.69 9.92 -1.86
C LEU A 151 -1.49 11.19 -2.20
N ALA A 152 -2.00 11.29 -3.42
CA ALA A 152 -2.80 12.42 -3.88
C ALA A 152 -4.14 12.49 -3.13
N ALA A 153 -4.89 11.38 -3.08
CA ALA A 153 -6.20 11.33 -2.45
C ALA A 153 -6.15 11.67 -0.95
N MET A 154 -5.14 11.17 -0.23
CA MET A 154 -4.98 11.47 1.19
C MET A 154 -4.52 12.91 1.43
N SER A 155 -3.69 13.47 0.56
CA SER A 155 -3.32 14.88 0.62
C SER A 155 -4.55 15.78 0.52
N ASP A 156 -5.43 15.51 -0.44
CA ASP A 156 -6.66 16.28 -0.65
C ASP A 156 -7.64 16.16 0.54
N LEU A 157 -7.91 14.93 0.98
CA LEU A 157 -8.83 14.67 2.09
C LEU A 157 -8.37 15.30 3.40
N THR A 158 -7.08 15.25 3.68
CA THR A 158 -6.51 15.82 4.90
C THR A 158 -6.47 17.33 4.85
N HIS A 159 -6.19 17.93 3.69
CA HIS A 159 -6.24 19.36 3.50
C HIS A 159 -7.66 19.90 3.71
N LEU A 160 -8.66 19.25 3.11
CA LEU A 160 -10.08 19.60 3.31
C LEU A 160 -10.53 19.44 4.78
N GLY A 161 -9.98 18.47 5.49
CA GLY A 161 -10.25 18.22 6.90
C GLY A 161 -9.47 19.13 7.87
N GLY A 162 -8.59 20.01 7.38
CA GLY A 162 -7.80 20.93 8.22
C GLY A 162 -6.67 20.23 9.00
N TYR A 163 -6.23 19.04 8.58
CA TYR A 163 -5.13 18.33 9.22
C TYR A 163 -3.77 18.88 8.78
N ALA A 164 -2.82 18.95 9.70
CA ALA A 164 -1.45 19.26 9.36
C ALA A 164 -0.80 18.08 8.64
N THR A 165 -0.31 18.29 7.42
CA THR A 165 0.26 17.26 6.57
C THR A 165 1.64 17.62 6.06
N GLY A 166 2.44 16.62 5.75
CA GLY A 166 3.74 16.80 5.10
C GLY A 166 4.14 15.54 4.35
N THR A 167 4.82 15.72 3.24
CA THR A 167 5.40 14.64 2.45
C THR A 167 6.92 14.78 2.43
N TRP A 168 7.61 13.65 2.43
CA TRP A 168 9.06 13.64 2.27
C TRP A 168 9.48 12.48 1.38
N ARG A 169 10.62 12.64 0.74
CA ARG A 169 11.20 11.57 -0.06
C ARG A 169 11.68 10.45 0.86
N GLY A 170 11.28 9.22 0.54
CA GLY A 170 11.83 8.02 1.11
C GLY A 170 12.99 7.46 0.28
N ASP A 171 13.10 6.13 0.28
CA ASP A 171 14.14 5.43 -0.46
C ASP A 171 13.84 5.38 -1.96
N VAL A 172 14.90 5.32 -2.76
CA VAL A 172 14.80 5.08 -4.20
C VAL A 172 14.76 3.57 -4.45
N SER A 173 13.72 3.11 -5.11
CA SER A 173 13.55 1.70 -5.50
C SER A 173 13.89 1.55 -7.00
N PRO A 174 15.14 1.27 -7.36
CA PRO A 174 15.50 1.11 -8.77
C PRO A 174 14.88 -0.16 -9.33
N TYR A 175 14.34 -0.08 -10.53
CA TYR A 175 13.84 -1.25 -11.25
C TYR A 175 14.41 -1.30 -12.65
N LEU A 176 14.40 -2.50 -13.22
CA LEU A 176 14.89 -2.75 -14.56
C LEU A 176 13.75 -3.25 -15.43
N THR A 177 13.47 -2.54 -16.50
CA THR A 177 12.53 -3.00 -17.53
C THR A 177 13.23 -4.01 -18.43
N LEU A 178 12.75 -5.25 -18.42
CA LEU A 178 13.29 -6.31 -19.27
C LEU A 178 12.49 -6.38 -20.57
N ASN A 179 12.97 -5.69 -21.59
CA ASN A 179 12.40 -5.72 -22.94
C ASN A 179 13.28 -6.57 -23.85
N GLY A 180 12.77 -7.72 -24.30
CA GLY A 180 13.51 -8.58 -25.23
C GLY A 180 14.12 -9.84 -24.60
N THR A 181 15.16 -10.36 -25.23
CA THR A 181 15.80 -11.61 -24.83
C THR A 181 16.93 -11.38 -23.82
N TRP A 182 17.35 -12.46 -23.16
CA TRP A 182 18.54 -12.45 -22.31
C TRP A 182 19.79 -11.96 -23.07
N ASP A 183 19.96 -12.36 -24.33
CA ASP A 183 21.13 -12.00 -25.11
C ASP A 183 21.18 -10.51 -25.41
N SER A 184 20.03 -9.91 -25.75
CA SER A 184 19.94 -8.46 -25.96
C SER A 184 20.23 -7.68 -24.68
N TYR A 185 19.69 -8.12 -23.54
CA TYR A 185 19.97 -7.53 -22.24
C TYR A 185 21.45 -7.69 -21.87
N HIS A 186 21.99 -8.90 -21.98
CA HIS A 186 23.40 -9.18 -21.67
C HIS A 186 24.35 -8.34 -22.54
N ALA A 187 24.04 -8.17 -23.83
CA ALA A 187 24.85 -7.34 -24.74
C ALA A 187 24.81 -5.84 -24.32
N SER A 188 23.72 -5.35 -23.75
CA SER A 188 23.60 -3.96 -23.29
C SER A 188 24.41 -3.65 -22.02
N LEU A 189 24.83 -4.67 -21.28
CA LEU A 189 25.59 -4.47 -20.04
C LEU A 189 27.02 -3.97 -20.33
N PRO A 190 27.62 -3.14 -19.43
CA PRO A 190 29.02 -2.76 -19.52
C PRO A 190 29.97 -3.97 -19.60
N ALA A 191 31.05 -3.87 -20.35
CA ALA A 191 32.00 -4.98 -20.56
C ALA A 191 32.54 -5.58 -19.25
N LYS A 192 32.81 -4.72 -18.24
CA LYS A 192 33.25 -5.15 -16.91
C LYS A 192 32.19 -6.02 -16.23
N PHE A 193 30.92 -5.65 -16.36
CA PHE A 193 29.82 -6.38 -15.75
C PHE A 193 29.63 -7.76 -16.42
N ARG A 194 29.69 -7.81 -17.76
CA ARG A 194 29.66 -9.07 -18.52
C ARG A 194 30.81 -10.02 -18.12
N SER A 195 32.01 -9.48 -17.95
CA SER A 195 33.19 -10.26 -17.51
C SER A 195 32.98 -10.79 -16.09
N ASN A 196 32.51 -9.95 -15.16
CA ASN A 196 32.23 -10.38 -13.79
C ASN A 196 31.16 -11.48 -13.73
N LEU A 197 30.09 -11.35 -14.52
CA LEU A 197 29.03 -12.35 -14.59
C LEU A 197 29.56 -13.69 -15.11
N ARG A 198 30.34 -13.67 -16.19
CA ARG A 198 31.00 -14.87 -16.75
C ARG A 198 31.92 -15.56 -15.72
N ASN A 199 32.72 -14.77 -15.01
CA ASN A 199 33.63 -15.30 -13.99
C ASN A 199 32.85 -15.93 -12.81
N ARG A 200 31.74 -15.33 -12.38
CA ARG A 200 30.89 -15.89 -11.32
C ARG A 200 30.21 -17.18 -11.76
N LEU A 201 29.66 -17.21 -12.97
CA LEU A 201 29.07 -18.43 -13.54
C LEU A 201 30.10 -19.54 -13.70
N GLY A 202 31.32 -19.20 -14.15
CA GLY A 202 32.42 -20.18 -14.24
C GLY A 202 32.87 -20.75 -12.89
N ARG A 203 32.81 -19.91 -11.81
CA ARG A 203 33.08 -20.41 -10.44
C ARG A 203 31.96 -21.31 -9.96
N LEU A 204 30.69 -20.96 -10.22
CA LEU A 204 29.53 -21.78 -9.86
C LEU A 204 29.59 -23.15 -10.55
N ALA A 205 29.90 -23.17 -11.84
CA ALA A 205 30.04 -24.43 -12.61
C ALA A 205 31.14 -25.35 -12.07
N LYS A 206 32.19 -24.82 -11.44
CA LYS A 206 33.26 -25.62 -10.80
C LYS A 206 32.82 -26.26 -9.48
N LEU A 207 31.74 -25.75 -8.83
CA LEU A 207 31.22 -26.29 -7.57
C LEU A 207 30.26 -27.45 -7.79
N GLY A 208 29.78 -27.65 -9.03
CA GLY A 208 28.85 -28.71 -9.39
C GLY A 208 27.81 -28.25 -10.41
N GLU A 209 26.87 -29.09 -10.71
CA GLU A 209 25.72 -28.76 -11.56
C GLU A 209 24.80 -27.80 -10.85
N ALA A 210 24.62 -26.58 -11.40
CA ALA A 210 23.68 -25.61 -10.90
C ALA A 210 22.33 -25.76 -11.61
N ARG A 211 21.28 -26.10 -10.84
CA ARG A 211 19.91 -26.19 -11.34
C ARG A 211 19.08 -25.07 -10.75
N LEU A 212 18.33 -24.37 -11.59
CA LEU A 212 17.34 -23.39 -11.18
C LEU A 212 15.95 -24.03 -11.19
N ASP A 213 15.41 -24.36 -10.02
CA ASP A 213 14.04 -24.83 -9.90
C ASP A 213 13.08 -23.64 -9.73
N ARG A 214 12.18 -23.50 -10.68
CA ARG A 214 11.13 -22.48 -10.63
C ARG A 214 9.86 -23.10 -10.05
N THR A 215 9.55 -22.81 -8.81
CA THR A 215 8.28 -23.23 -8.19
C THR A 215 7.22 -22.17 -8.50
N ALA A 216 6.25 -22.52 -9.32
CA ALA A 216 5.04 -21.74 -9.49
C ALA A 216 4.00 -22.25 -8.49
N LEU A 217 3.77 -21.51 -7.40
CA LEU A 217 2.55 -21.68 -6.61
C LEU A 217 1.38 -21.28 -7.50
N GLY A 218 0.44 -22.20 -7.73
CA GLY A 218 -0.58 -22.18 -8.75
C GLY A 218 -1.19 -20.81 -9.06
N GLY A 219 -1.12 -20.42 -10.32
CA GLY A 219 -2.07 -19.56 -10.98
C GLY A 219 -2.11 -18.09 -10.59
N CYS A 220 -1.00 -17.38 -10.62
CA CYS A 220 -1.06 -15.94 -10.83
C CYS A 220 -0.73 -15.62 -12.30
N GLY A 221 -1.76 -15.57 -13.13
CA GLY A 221 -1.67 -15.11 -14.52
C GLY A 221 -1.41 -13.61 -14.55
N CYS A 222 -0.19 -13.18 -14.29
CA CYS A 222 0.24 -11.80 -14.45
C CYS A 222 0.56 -11.51 -15.92
N SER A 223 -0.46 -11.37 -16.75
CA SER A 223 -0.38 -10.73 -18.05
C SER A 223 -0.74 -9.25 -17.88
N GLY A 224 0.20 -8.41 -17.44
CA GLY A 224 -0.11 -7.00 -17.24
C GLY A 224 1.00 -6.10 -16.73
N CYS A 225 2.23 -6.58 -16.62
CA CYS A 225 3.36 -5.71 -16.30
C CYS A 225 3.96 -5.07 -17.56
N HIS A 226 3.15 -4.35 -18.34
CA HIS A 226 3.63 -3.54 -19.46
C HIS A 226 3.55 -2.06 -19.11
N GLY A 227 4.72 -1.44 -19.02
CA GLY A 227 4.92 -0.03 -19.23
C GLY A 227 4.62 0.90 -18.06
N ARG A 228 5.56 1.05 -17.11
CA ARG A 228 5.60 2.24 -16.25
C ARG A 228 7.04 2.74 -16.07
N SER A 229 7.12 4.05 -15.93
CA SER A 229 8.32 4.88 -15.85
C SER A 229 9.49 4.38 -14.99
N PRO A 230 10.73 4.73 -15.36
CA PRO A 230 11.93 4.09 -14.85
C PRO A 230 12.42 4.47 -13.46
N LEU A 231 11.72 5.26 -12.68
CA LEU A 231 12.14 5.59 -11.31
C LEU A 231 10.90 5.80 -10.43
N SER A 232 10.54 4.80 -9.66
CA SER A 232 9.56 4.97 -8.59
C SER A 232 10.29 5.46 -7.33
N LEU A 233 10.09 6.73 -6.98
CA LEU A 233 10.47 7.26 -5.68
C LEU A 233 9.45 6.79 -4.66
N VAL A 234 9.90 6.12 -3.61
CA VAL A 234 9.04 5.76 -2.48
C VAL A 234 8.92 6.97 -1.58
N GLY A 235 7.73 7.56 -1.56
CA GLY A 235 7.41 8.68 -0.67
C GLY A 235 6.80 8.20 0.65
N SER A 236 6.70 9.09 1.60
CA SER A 236 5.95 8.91 2.84
C SER A 236 5.06 10.12 3.10
N LEU A 237 3.82 9.87 3.49
CA LEU A 237 2.85 10.89 3.91
C LEU A 237 2.65 10.77 5.41
N ARG A 238 2.79 11.89 6.12
CA ARG A 238 2.49 11.97 7.55
C ARG A 238 1.32 12.94 7.78
N ILE A 239 0.32 12.46 8.50
CA ILE A 239 -0.90 13.19 8.86
C ILE A 239 -0.97 13.22 10.37
N VAL A 240 -1.18 14.40 10.95
CA VAL A 240 -1.29 14.59 12.40
C VAL A 240 -2.76 14.88 12.72
N SER A 241 -3.34 14.09 13.63
CA SER A 241 -4.69 14.31 14.12
C SER A 241 -4.78 15.63 14.88
N PRO A 242 -5.81 16.47 14.68
CA PRO A 242 -5.98 17.67 15.47
C PRO A 242 -6.21 17.31 16.94
N PRO A 243 -5.49 17.95 17.87
CA PRO A 243 -5.66 17.67 19.29
C PRO A 243 -7.05 18.11 19.76
N THR A 244 -7.75 17.23 20.46
CA THR A 244 -9.04 17.51 21.08
C THR A 244 -8.94 18.61 22.16
N THR A 245 -7.74 18.95 22.61
CA THR A 245 -7.37 20.10 23.44
C THR A 245 -5.85 20.16 23.64
N PHE A 246 -5.08 20.71 22.69
CA PHE A 246 -3.72 21.15 22.97
C PHE A 246 -3.35 22.38 22.10
N ARG A 247 -2.73 23.39 22.74
CA ARG A 247 -2.24 24.61 22.10
C ARG A 247 -1.30 24.27 20.94
N ALA A 248 -1.54 24.91 19.81
CA ALA A 248 -0.71 24.82 18.62
C ALA A 248 0.79 25.03 18.93
N ILE A 249 1.59 23.98 18.79
CA ILE A 249 3.03 24.11 18.74
C ILE A 249 3.39 24.41 17.28
N ARG A 250 3.78 25.66 17.01
CA ARG A 250 4.37 26.06 15.72
C ARG A 250 5.73 25.38 15.58
N PHE A 251 5.85 24.43 14.68
CA PHE A 251 7.15 23.90 14.25
C PHE A 251 7.75 24.82 13.18
N GLY A 252 8.72 25.64 13.58
CA GLY A 252 9.57 26.37 12.66
C GLY A 252 10.61 25.43 12.03
N VAL A 253 10.54 25.16 10.75
CA VAL A 253 11.60 24.51 10.00
C VAL A 253 12.76 25.50 9.86
N ARG A 254 13.85 25.36 10.63
CA ARG A 254 15.12 26.04 10.36
C ARG A 254 15.73 25.45 9.08
N ARG A 255 15.84 26.27 8.06
CA ARG A 255 16.72 25.98 6.91
C ARG A 255 18.15 25.86 7.43
N LEU A 256 18.80 24.74 7.17
CA LEU A 256 20.25 24.64 7.29
C LEU A 256 20.88 25.43 6.16
N PRO A 257 21.98 26.19 6.39
CA PRO A 257 22.70 26.90 5.35
C PRO A 257 23.40 25.89 4.42
N ARG A 258 23.61 26.32 3.17
CA ARG A 258 24.29 25.57 2.10
C ARG A 258 25.74 25.30 2.44
#